data_7983336cbec26c64e2850e454817a32b
#
_entry.id   7983336cbec26c64e2850e454817a32b
#
_cell.length_a   1.000
_cell.length_b   1.000
_cell.length_c   1.000
_cell.angle_alpha   90.00
_cell.angle_beta   90.00
_cell.angle_gamma   90.00
#
_symmetry.space_group_name_H-M   'P 1'
#
loop_
_entity.id
_entity.type
_entity.pdbx_description
1 polymer ?
#
loop_
_entity_poly.entity_id
_entity_poly.type
_entity_poly.pdbx_seq_one_letter_code
_entity_poly.pdbx_strand_id
1 'polypeptide(L)'
;MKVVVAIDSLKGSLSSLEAGEAVSEGIHKVFPRAEVTVRPLADGGEGTVEALTLGMNGRLEKVIVTGPFGRHVEAIYGILEKSKTAIMEMSAAAGITLVDEQERNPLNTTTYGVGEMIKDAIDKGCRHFIMGIGGSATNDGGVGMLQALGYGILDKEGKQVSFGAKGLKEIDRITDDSVILELKECSFRVACDVTNTLCGEQGCSAIFGPQKGATPDMIEQMDKWLAHYARLTGEKYPKADRNQAGTGAAGGLGFAFLSYTNAVLESGIKIILEETRLEEYVKAADLVVTGEGRLDAQTVMGKAPIGVAEIAKKYGKKVIAFSGCVTEDAVECNNHGIDAYFPILRSVVSLEEAMDSKNARKNMVETVEQVFRLIKIYEQ
;
A
#
# COMPACT_ATOMS: atom_id res chain seq x y z
N MET A 1 -23.29 -9.23 -22.29
CA MET A 1 -21.87 -9.28 -21.95
C MET A 1 -21.70 -8.69 -20.57
N LYS A 2 -21.02 -9.42 -19.68
CA LYS A 2 -20.64 -8.99 -18.34
C LYS A 2 -19.13 -8.75 -18.31
N VAL A 3 -18.71 -7.53 -17.95
CA VAL A 3 -17.30 -7.14 -17.89
C VAL A 3 -16.94 -6.72 -16.47
N VAL A 4 -15.86 -7.29 -15.94
CA VAL A 4 -15.25 -6.82 -14.70
C VAL A 4 -14.05 -5.97 -15.05
N VAL A 5 -14.01 -4.76 -14.50
CA VAL A 5 -12.92 -3.81 -14.67
C VAL A 5 -12.21 -3.67 -13.32
N ALA A 6 -10.96 -4.10 -13.26
CA ALA A 6 -10.08 -3.98 -12.11
C ALA A 6 -8.74 -3.43 -12.61
N ILE A 7 -8.63 -2.11 -12.61
CA ILE A 7 -7.48 -1.36 -13.14
C ILE A 7 -6.84 -0.53 -12.02
N ASP A 8 -5.51 -0.59 -11.92
CA ASP A 8 -4.76 0.23 -10.97
C ASP A 8 -4.68 1.68 -11.46
N SER A 9 -4.28 2.57 -10.57
CA SER A 9 -4.08 3.98 -10.91
C SER A 9 -3.07 4.16 -12.04
N LEU A 10 -3.34 5.10 -12.93
CA LEU A 10 -2.34 5.62 -13.85
C LEU A 10 -1.63 6.76 -13.11
N LYS A 11 -0.64 6.38 -12.29
CA LYS A 11 0.03 7.28 -11.32
C LYS A 11 0.33 8.65 -11.92
N GLY A 12 -0.15 9.71 -11.24
CA GLY A 12 0.00 11.10 -11.66
C GLY A 12 -1.02 11.58 -12.71
N SER A 13 -1.95 10.72 -13.19
CA SER A 13 -2.98 11.13 -14.17
C SER A 13 -4.41 10.70 -13.81
N LEU A 14 -4.67 9.41 -13.56
CA LEU A 14 -5.99 8.90 -13.20
C LEU A 14 -5.91 8.01 -11.96
N SER A 15 -6.83 8.21 -11.03
CA SER A 15 -7.08 7.23 -9.96
C SER A 15 -7.62 5.91 -10.53
N SER A 16 -7.57 4.84 -9.74
CA SER A 16 -8.14 3.54 -10.11
C SER A 16 -9.62 3.64 -10.48
N LEU A 17 -10.39 4.41 -9.72
CA LEU A 17 -11.82 4.61 -9.99
C LEU A 17 -12.07 5.40 -11.28
N GLU A 18 -11.36 6.52 -11.50
CA GLU A 18 -11.48 7.32 -12.73
C GLU A 18 -11.08 6.51 -13.98
N ALA A 19 -10.01 5.71 -13.89
CA ALA A 19 -9.60 4.81 -14.96
C ALA A 19 -10.68 3.75 -15.24
N GLY A 20 -11.22 3.14 -14.18
CA GLY A 20 -12.30 2.15 -14.29
C GLY A 20 -13.59 2.73 -14.90
N GLU A 21 -13.98 3.94 -14.52
CA GLU A 21 -15.11 4.66 -15.09
C GLU A 21 -14.87 5.00 -16.58
N ALA A 22 -13.67 5.42 -16.94
CA ALA A 22 -13.31 5.69 -18.33
C ALA A 22 -13.39 4.42 -19.19
N VAL A 23 -12.92 3.29 -18.67
CA VAL A 23 -13.09 1.98 -19.33
C VAL A 23 -14.56 1.64 -19.49
N SER A 24 -15.36 1.79 -18.45
CA SER A 24 -16.81 1.54 -18.48
C SER A 24 -17.53 2.41 -19.54
N GLU A 25 -17.18 3.69 -19.61
CA GLU A 25 -17.72 4.61 -20.63
C GLU A 25 -17.39 4.13 -22.05
N GLY A 26 -16.12 3.76 -22.31
CA GLY A 26 -15.69 3.24 -23.62
C GLY A 26 -16.43 1.98 -24.03
N ILE A 27 -16.66 1.06 -23.08
CA ILE A 27 -17.45 -0.17 -23.30
C ILE A 27 -18.89 0.17 -23.68
N HIS A 28 -19.54 1.05 -22.92
CA HIS A 28 -20.95 1.40 -23.15
C HIS A 28 -21.21 2.12 -24.47
N LYS A 29 -20.22 2.81 -25.06
CA LYS A 29 -20.33 3.38 -26.42
C LYS A 29 -20.53 2.30 -27.49
N VAL A 30 -20.06 1.07 -27.26
CA VAL A 30 -20.14 -0.05 -28.21
C VAL A 30 -21.23 -1.05 -27.82
N PHE A 31 -21.33 -1.34 -26.53
CA PHE A 31 -22.26 -2.28 -25.92
C PHE A 31 -23.11 -1.56 -24.84
N PRO A 32 -24.14 -0.79 -25.24
CA PRO A 32 -24.92 0.01 -24.28
C PRO A 32 -25.66 -0.81 -23.22
N ARG A 33 -25.82 -2.13 -23.43
CA ARG A 33 -26.46 -3.05 -22.48
C ARG A 33 -25.47 -3.95 -21.74
N ALA A 34 -24.16 -3.69 -21.83
CA ALA A 34 -23.17 -4.44 -21.08
C ALA A 34 -23.33 -4.17 -19.57
N GLU A 35 -23.23 -5.22 -18.79
CA GLU A 35 -23.12 -5.12 -17.34
C GLU A 35 -21.64 -4.94 -16.99
N VAL A 36 -21.23 -3.73 -16.65
CA VAL A 36 -19.85 -3.39 -16.32
C VAL A 36 -19.74 -3.17 -14.82
N THR A 37 -18.89 -3.97 -14.17
CA THR A 37 -18.62 -3.84 -12.74
C THR A 37 -17.20 -3.33 -12.55
N VAL A 38 -17.04 -2.11 -12.05
CA VAL A 38 -15.75 -1.55 -11.68
C VAL A 38 -15.41 -1.95 -10.23
N ARG A 39 -14.23 -2.55 -10.05
CA ARG A 39 -13.71 -2.90 -8.73
C ARG A 39 -12.42 -2.12 -8.50
N PRO A 40 -12.27 -1.44 -7.35
CA PRO A 40 -11.06 -0.70 -7.07
C PRO A 40 -9.86 -1.64 -7.00
N LEU A 41 -8.74 -1.18 -7.52
CA LEU A 41 -7.48 -1.88 -7.49
C LEU A 41 -6.40 -0.91 -7.00
N ALA A 42 -5.44 -1.43 -6.27
CA ALA A 42 -4.25 -0.71 -5.83
C ALA A 42 -3.14 -1.74 -5.52
N ASP A 43 -1.92 -1.28 -5.41
CA ASP A 43 -0.76 -2.14 -5.09
C ASP A 43 -0.34 -2.09 -3.60
N GLY A 44 -1.14 -1.45 -2.74
CA GLY A 44 -0.80 -1.24 -1.32
C GLY A 44 0.06 0.01 -1.08
N GLY A 45 0.36 0.76 -2.14
CA GLY A 45 1.07 2.04 -2.09
C GLY A 45 0.12 3.23 -2.07
N GLU A 46 0.63 4.39 -2.51
CA GLU A 46 -0.09 5.67 -2.54
C GLU A 46 -1.42 5.58 -3.32
N GLY A 47 -2.48 6.10 -2.73
CA GLY A 47 -3.84 6.09 -3.29
C GLY A 47 -4.67 4.85 -2.94
N THR A 48 -4.11 3.87 -2.23
CA THR A 48 -4.84 2.69 -1.78
C THR A 48 -6.01 3.03 -0.87
N VAL A 49 -5.81 3.96 0.07
CA VAL A 49 -6.85 4.41 1.02
C VAL A 49 -8.06 4.92 0.28
N GLU A 50 -7.87 5.86 -0.66
CA GLU A 50 -8.98 6.46 -1.40
C GLU A 50 -9.68 5.45 -2.31
N ALA A 51 -8.90 4.69 -3.10
CA ALA A 51 -9.43 3.71 -4.04
C ALA A 51 -10.28 2.65 -3.35
N LEU A 52 -9.77 2.01 -2.29
CA LEU A 52 -10.50 0.99 -1.56
C LEU A 52 -11.70 1.57 -0.80
N THR A 53 -11.51 2.70 -0.10
CA THR A 53 -12.57 3.27 0.73
C THR A 53 -13.76 3.68 -0.12
N LEU A 54 -13.55 4.48 -1.16
CA LEU A 54 -14.64 4.94 -2.03
C LEU A 54 -15.22 3.80 -2.87
N GLY A 55 -14.36 2.94 -3.43
CA GLY A 55 -14.81 1.80 -4.22
C GLY A 55 -15.57 0.73 -3.44
N MET A 56 -15.46 0.72 -2.11
CA MET A 56 -16.21 -0.17 -1.21
C MET A 56 -17.34 0.54 -0.46
N ASN A 57 -17.70 1.76 -0.88
CA ASN A 57 -18.74 2.60 -0.25
C ASN A 57 -18.45 2.92 1.23
N GLY A 58 -17.18 3.12 1.56
CA GLY A 58 -16.71 3.63 2.83
C GLY A 58 -16.69 5.16 2.86
N ARG A 59 -16.21 5.72 3.97
CA ARG A 59 -15.98 7.16 4.12
C ARG A 59 -14.53 7.47 4.46
N LEU A 60 -14.04 8.58 3.96
CA LEU A 60 -12.72 9.10 4.32
C LEU A 60 -12.83 9.89 5.64
N GLU A 61 -11.85 9.70 6.49
CA GLU A 61 -11.72 10.33 7.79
C GLU A 61 -10.44 11.17 7.83
N LYS A 62 -10.53 12.38 8.40
CA LYS A 62 -9.40 13.27 8.61
C LYS A 62 -9.06 13.36 10.08
N VAL A 63 -7.78 13.24 10.39
CA VAL A 63 -7.28 13.35 11.77
C VAL A 63 -5.99 14.15 11.80
N ILE A 64 -5.81 14.95 12.85
CA ILE A 64 -4.55 15.66 13.08
C ILE A 64 -3.68 14.77 13.97
N VAL A 65 -2.51 14.42 13.47
CA VAL A 65 -1.56 13.53 14.14
C VAL A 65 -0.14 14.10 14.14
N THR A 66 0.72 13.48 14.90
CA THR A 66 2.14 13.79 14.95
C THR A 66 2.83 13.35 13.67
N GLY A 67 3.38 14.28 12.90
CA GLY A 67 4.15 14.04 11.71
C GLY A 67 5.58 13.55 12.00
N PRO A 68 6.40 13.31 10.95
CA PRO A 68 7.72 12.69 11.07
C PRO A 68 8.66 13.38 12.06
N PHE A 69 8.61 14.70 12.15
CA PHE A 69 9.46 15.50 13.06
C PHE A 69 8.75 15.96 14.34
N GLY A 70 7.62 15.35 14.73
CA GLY A 70 6.87 15.75 15.91
C GLY A 70 5.95 16.97 15.71
N ARG A 71 5.89 17.56 14.51
CA ARG A 71 4.94 18.62 14.14
C ARG A 71 3.61 17.98 13.73
N HIS A 72 2.48 18.67 13.97
CA HIS A 72 1.19 18.17 13.54
C HIS A 72 1.03 18.17 12.02
N VAL A 73 0.44 17.10 11.51
CA VAL A 73 0.04 16.94 10.10
C VAL A 73 -1.40 16.44 10.01
N GLU A 74 -2.12 16.79 8.96
CA GLU A 74 -3.41 16.20 8.64
C GLU A 74 -3.16 14.87 7.93
N ALA A 75 -3.67 13.78 8.51
CA ALA A 75 -3.65 12.45 7.91
C ALA A 75 -5.08 12.05 7.51
N ILE A 76 -5.19 11.27 6.42
CA ILE A 76 -6.46 10.76 5.92
C ILE A 76 -6.41 9.24 5.94
N TYR A 77 -7.50 8.61 6.39
CA TYR A 77 -7.69 7.18 6.32
C TYR A 77 -9.15 6.83 6.00
N GLY A 78 -9.40 5.60 5.59
CA GLY A 78 -10.74 5.14 5.22
C GLY A 78 -11.40 4.33 6.32
N ILE A 79 -12.74 4.41 6.41
CA ILE A 79 -13.56 3.55 7.28
C ILE A 79 -14.63 2.85 6.46
N LEU A 80 -14.68 1.52 6.57
CA LEU A 80 -15.76 0.68 6.09
C LEU A 80 -16.69 0.35 7.27
N GLU A 81 -17.78 1.08 7.39
CA GLU A 81 -18.70 1.01 8.54
C GLU A 81 -19.24 -0.40 8.82
N LYS A 82 -19.64 -1.13 7.76
CA LYS A 82 -20.27 -2.45 7.89
C LYS A 82 -19.34 -3.50 8.47
N SER A 83 -18.07 -3.47 8.09
CA SER A 83 -17.04 -4.42 8.55
C SER A 83 -16.22 -3.90 9.72
N LYS A 84 -16.42 -2.63 10.12
CA LYS A 84 -15.58 -1.94 11.12
C LYS A 84 -14.10 -2.00 10.77
N THR A 85 -13.80 -1.83 9.47
CA THR A 85 -12.44 -1.89 8.94
C THR A 85 -11.91 -0.49 8.71
N ALA A 86 -10.70 -0.22 9.20
CA ALA A 86 -9.93 0.97 8.86
C ALA A 86 -8.90 0.64 7.77
N ILE A 87 -8.80 1.50 6.76
CA ILE A 87 -7.83 1.40 5.67
C ILE A 87 -6.88 2.58 5.80
N MET A 88 -5.59 2.31 6.01
CA MET A 88 -4.58 3.31 6.36
C MET A 88 -3.30 3.14 5.55
N GLU A 89 -2.64 4.25 5.25
CA GLU A 89 -1.26 4.28 4.79
C GLU A 89 -0.39 4.95 5.85
N MET A 90 0.70 4.31 6.25
CA MET A 90 1.62 4.91 7.22
C MET A 90 2.24 6.21 6.71
N SER A 91 2.33 6.36 5.39
CA SER A 91 2.86 7.55 4.72
C SER A 91 2.04 8.81 4.98
N ALA A 92 0.75 8.69 5.31
CA ALA A 92 -0.08 9.83 5.68
C ALA A 92 0.39 10.54 6.97
N ALA A 93 1.05 9.81 7.89
CA ALA A 93 1.58 10.35 9.15
C ALA A 93 3.12 10.37 9.22
N ALA A 94 3.78 9.43 8.55
CA ALA A 94 5.23 9.23 8.67
C ALA A 94 5.93 8.99 7.31
N GLY A 95 5.33 9.53 6.24
CA GLY A 95 5.79 9.37 4.87
C GLY A 95 6.99 10.24 4.50
N ILE A 96 7.77 9.77 3.52
CA ILE A 96 8.93 10.49 2.99
C ILE A 96 8.53 11.77 2.23
N THR A 97 7.31 11.83 1.71
CA THR A 97 6.74 12.99 1.04
C THR A 97 6.41 14.14 2.00
N LEU A 98 6.32 13.86 3.31
CA LEU A 98 6.15 14.87 4.37
C LEU A 98 7.47 15.49 4.83
N VAL A 99 8.58 15.11 4.22
CA VAL A 99 9.93 15.49 4.62
C VAL A 99 10.68 16.06 3.43
N ASP A 100 11.08 17.31 3.51
CA ASP A 100 11.92 17.93 2.50
C ASP A 100 13.22 17.17 2.34
N GLU A 101 13.69 17.00 1.12
CA GLU A 101 14.87 16.18 0.81
C GLU A 101 16.11 16.60 1.62
N GLN A 102 16.28 17.91 1.84
CA GLN A 102 17.39 18.47 2.61
C GLN A 102 17.26 18.25 4.12
N GLU A 103 16.05 17.97 4.63
CA GLU A 103 15.79 17.71 6.05
C GLU A 103 15.77 16.22 6.38
N ARG A 104 15.89 15.32 5.40
CA ARG A 104 15.82 13.87 5.61
C ARG A 104 16.89 13.41 6.61
N ASN A 105 16.43 12.89 7.73
CA ASN A 105 17.29 12.33 8.77
C ASN A 105 16.52 11.31 9.62
N PRO A 106 16.74 10.00 9.41
CA PRO A 106 15.99 8.96 10.10
C PRO A 106 16.27 8.88 11.60
N LEU A 107 17.33 9.53 12.09
CA LEU A 107 17.57 9.63 13.53
C LEU A 107 16.47 10.42 14.25
N ASN A 108 15.78 11.32 13.54
CA ASN A 108 14.81 12.25 14.13
C ASN A 108 13.36 11.99 13.73
N THR A 109 13.10 11.09 12.76
CA THR A 109 11.75 10.85 12.26
C THR A 109 11.07 9.70 12.99
N THR A 110 9.78 9.89 13.34
CA THR A 110 9.01 8.99 14.19
C THR A 110 7.77 8.43 13.52
N THR A 111 7.37 7.23 13.91
CA THR A 111 6.09 6.59 13.57
C THR A 111 4.97 6.91 14.55
N TYR A 112 5.12 7.86 15.46
CA TYR A 112 4.15 8.16 16.53
C TYR A 112 2.74 8.43 15.96
N GLY A 113 2.63 9.25 14.92
CA GLY A 113 1.37 9.57 14.28
C GLY A 113 0.65 8.37 13.65
N VAL A 114 1.38 7.32 13.27
CA VAL A 114 0.76 6.06 12.81
C VAL A 114 -0.03 5.41 13.94
N GLY A 115 0.52 5.40 15.16
CA GLY A 115 -0.18 4.90 16.34
C GLY A 115 -1.38 5.77 16.72
N GLU A 116 -1.29 7.10 16.55
CA GLU A 116 -2.41 8.02 16.77
C GLU A 116 -3.55 7.77 15.77
N MET A 117 -3.25 7.52 14.49
CA MET A 117 -4.26 7.13 13.49
C MET A 117 -4.96 5.83 13.89
N ILE A 118 -4.20 4.81 14.30
CA ILE A 118 -4.76 3.53 14.74
C ILE A 118 -5.68 3.75 15.96
N LYS A 119 -5.23 4.53 16.93
CA LYS A 119 -6.02 4.85 18.12
C LYS A 119 -7.32 5.58 17.77
N ASP A 120 -7.28 6.60 16.92
CA ASP A 120 -8.47 7.33 16.46
C ASP A 120 -9.49 6.39 15.79
N ALA A 121 -9.03 5.45 14.97
CA ALA A 121 -9.91 4.47 14.33
C ALA A 121 -10.49 3.46 15.35
N ILE A 122 -9.72 3.05 16.35
CA ILE A 122 -10.20 2.19 17.44
C ILE A 122 -11.31 2.90 18.23
N ASP A 123 -11.12 4.19 18.55
CA ASP A 123 -12.10 5.03 19.27
C ASP A 123 -13.39 5.21 18.45
N LYS A 124 -13.30 5.18 17.09
CA LYS A 124 -14.44 5.16 16.16
C LYS A 124 -15.04 3.77 15.94
N GLY A 125 -14.58 2.76 16.66
CA GLY A 125 -15.13 1.41 16.67
C GLY A 125 -14.54 0.45 15.66
N CYS A 126 -13.47 0.81 14.94
CA CYS A 126 -12.76 -0.12 14.05
C CYS A 126 -12.01 -1.19 14.87
N ARG A 127 -11.98 -2.41 14.32
CA ARG A 127 -11.27 -3.56 14.92
C ARG A 127 -10.47 -4.34 13.87
N HIS A 128 -10.70 -4.07 12.59
CA HIS A 128 -9.96 -4.65 11.48
C HIS A 128 -9.18 -3.55 10.77
N PHE A 129 -7.92 -3.79 10.46
CA PHE A 129 -7.02 -2.80 9.89
C PHE A 129 -6.34 -3.34 8.64
N ILE A 130 -6.41 -2.58 7.56
CA ILE A 130 -5.61 -2.77 6.35
C ILE A 130 -4.58 -1.64 6.36
N MET A 131 -3.31 -2.01 6.47
CA MET A 131 -2.21 -1.08 6.66
C MET A 131 -1.23 -1.12 5.50
N GLY A 132 -1.17 -0.07 4.68
CA GLY A 132 -0.06 0.15 3.76
C GLY A 132 1.15 0.71 4.52
N ILE A 133 2.30 0.05 4.43
CA ILE A 133 3.52 0.52 5.12
C ILE A 133 4.62 1.00 4.17
N GLY A 134 4.31 1.23 2.90
CA GLY A 134 5.21 1.81 1.92
C GLY A 134 5.49 3.31 2.16
N GLY A 135 6.53 3.84 1.51
CA GLY A 135 6.82 5.28 1.46
C GLY A 135 7.31 5.91 2.76
N SER A 136 7.85 5.16 3.72
CA SER A 136 8.25 5.65 5.05
C SER A 136 9.46 6.59 5.04
N ALA A 137 9.46 7.62 5.90
CA ALA A 137 10.60 8.46 6.22
C ALA A 137 11.40 7.97 7.46
N THR A 138 10.92 6.94 8.14
CA THR A 138 11.32 6.56 9.50
C THR A 138 12.21 5.32 9.52
N ASN A 139 13.02 5.19 10.57
CA ASN A 139 13.84 4.00 10.87
C ASN A 139 13.85 3.73 12.39
N ASP A 140 12.73 4.01 13.05
CA ASP A 140 12.58 3.95 14.51
C ASP A 140 12.08 2.59 15.03
N GLY A 141 12.10 1.54 14.19
CA GLY A 141 11.63 0.21 14.58
C GLY A 141 10.13 0.12 14.90
N GLY A 142 9.34 1.14 14.54
CA GLY A 142 7.93 1.27 14.92
C GLY A 142 7.73 1.71 16.38
N VAL A 143 8.79 2.11 17.07
CA VAL A 143 8.74 2.52 18.49
C VAL A 143 7.78 3.67 18.71
N GLY A 144 7.78 4.69 17.86
CA GLY A 144 6.83 5.79 17.97
C GLY A 144 5.37 5.31 17.93
N MET A 145 5.01 4.44 17.01
CA MET A 145 3.66 3.84 16.94
C MET A 145 3.31 3.12 18.25
N LEU A 146 4.23 2.32 18.78
CA LEU A 146 4.01 1.60 20.04
C LEU A 146 3.80 2.54 21.22
N GLN A 147 4.58 3.64 21.33
CA GLN A 147 4.40 4.65 22.35
C GLN A 147 3.01 5.28 22.28
N ALA A 148 2.51 5.64 21.10
CA ALA A 148 1.17 6.20 20.92
C ALA A 148 0.06 5.22 21.31
N LEU A 149 0.29 3.91 21.13
CA LEU A 149 -0.63 2.83 21.52
C LEU A 149 -0.53 2.48 23.03
N GLY A 150 0.35 3.16 23.78
CA GLY A 150 0.48 3.00 25.23
C GLY A 150 1.55 2.03 25.70
N TYR A 151 2.38 1.51 24.80
CA TYR A 151 3.55 0.74 25.25
C TYR A 151 4.59 1.65 25.93
N GLY A 152 5.12 1.20 27.04
CA GLY A 152 6.27 1.83 27.68
C GLY A 152 7.56 1.35 27.02
N ILE A 153 8.19 2.20 26.22
CA ILE A 153 9.53 1.97 25.67
C ILE A 153 10.45 2.90 26.44
N LEU A 154 11.04 2.37 27.52
CA LEU A 154 11.57 3.19 28.61
C LEU A 154 13.10 3.19 28.67
N ASP A 155 13.65 4.33 29.02
CA ASP A 155 15.06 4.50 29.35
C ASP A 155 15.36 4.04 30.80
N LYS A 156 16.63 4.20 31.23
CA LYS A 156 17.09 3.83 32.57
C LYS A 156 16.42 4.61 33.70
N GLU A 157 15.95 5.84 33.43
CA GLU A 157 15.20 6.65 34.36
C GLU A 157 13.70 6.31 34.38
N GLY A 158 13.24 5.40 33.53
CA GLY A 158 11.84 4.99 33.43
C GLY A 158 10.97 5.97 32.64
N LYS A 159 11.57 6.83 31.82
CA LYS A 159 10.87 7.73 30.91
C LYS A 159 10.78 7.12 29.50
N GLN A 160 9.76 7.53 28.75
CA GLN A 160 9.67 7.18 27.33
C GLN A 160 10.93 7.67 26.60
N VAL A 161 11.51 6.82 25.75
CA VAL A 161 12.67 7.20 24.92
C VAL A 161 12.28 8.28 23.91
N SER A 162 13.24 9.03 23.43
CA SER A 162 13.04 10.09 22.46
C SER A 162 12.56 9.56 21.10
N PHE A 163 11.89 10.42 20.31
CA PHE A 163 11.44 10.10 18.96
C PHE A 163 12.63 9.83 18.00
N GLY A 164 12.37 8.98 17.01
CA GLY A 164 13.27 8.63 15.95
C GLY A 164 14.25 7.52 16.31
N ALA A 165 15.07 7.11 15.34
CA ALA A 165 16.02 6.03 15.55
C ALA A 165 17.03 6.32 16.68
N LYS A 166 17.31 7.58 16.99
CA LYS A 166 18.16 7.96 18.11
C LYS A 166 17.61 7.49 19.47
N GLY A 167 16.28 7.36 19.61
CA GLY A 167 15.67 6.87 20.84
C GLY A 167 15.93 5.37 21.07
N LEU A 168 16.17 4.60 20.02
CA LEU A 168 16.45 3.17 20.14
C LEU A 168 17.67 2.86 21.02
N LYS A 169 18.69 3.72 21.01
CA LYS A 169 19.89 3.55 21.86
C LYS A 169 19.61 3.70 23.34
N GLU A 170 18.51 4.38 23.68
CA GLU A 170 18.15 4.72 25.06
C GLU A 170 17.31 3.62 25.72
N ILE A 171 16.79 2.64 24.95
CA ILE A 171 15.89 1.62 25.44
C ILE A 171 16.58 0.74 26.49
N ASP A 172 16.02 0.72 27.70
CA ASP A 172 16.42 -0.14 28.80
C ASP A 172 15.39 -1.25 29.06
N ARG A 173 14.11 -0.93 29.01
CA ARG A 173 13.02 -1.89 29.21
C ARG A 173 11.75 -1.58 28.42
N ILE A 174 10.93 -2.61 28.21
CA ILE A 174 9.67 -2.54 27.51
C ILE A 174 8.54 -2.98 28.44
N THR A 175 7.48 -2.16 28.57
CA THR A 175 6.28 -2.47 29.36
C THR A 175 5.01 -2.32 28.53
N ASP A 176 3.90 -2.95 29.01
CA ASP A 176 2.60 -2.96 28.32
C ASP A 176 1.43 -2.64 29.28
N ASP A 177 1.75 -2.07 30.45
CA ASP A 177 0.76 -1.80 31.51
C ASP A 177 -0.26 -0.73 31.10
N SER A 178 0.08 0.14 30.16
CA SER A 178 -0.75 1.26 29.70
C SER A 178 -1.27 1.10 28.27
N VAL A 179 -1.08 -0.07 27.67
CA VAL A 179 -1.57 -0.36 26.31
C VAL A 179 -3.09 -0.32 26.28
N ILE A 180 -3.64 0.34 25.25
CA ILE A 180 -5.09 0.41 25.05
C ILE A 180 -5.68 -1.00 24.97
N LEU A 181 -6.73 -1.27 25.75
CA LEU A 181 -7.26 -2.62 25.93
C LEU A 181 -7.83 -3.19 24.62
N GLU A 182 -8.45 -2.34 23.84
CA GLU A 182 -9.10 -2.67 22.56
C GLU A 182 -8.11 -3.17 21.52
N LEU A 183 -6.82 -2.87 21.65
CA LEU A 183 -5.79 -3.35 20.71
C LEU A 183 -5.74 -4.89 20.64
N LYS A 184 -6.10 -5.59 21.72
CA LYS A 184 -6.16 -7.06 21.77
C LYS A 184 -7.26 -7.64 20.88
N GLU A 185 -8.31 -6.85 20.61
CA GLU A 185 -9.44 -7.23 19.77
C GLU A 185 -9.16 -6.90 18.28
N CYS A 186 -8.08 -6.17 18.01
CA CYS A 186 -7.76 -5.70 16.67
C CYS A 186 -6.99 -6.75 15.86
N SER A 187 -7.32 -6.86 14.58
CA SER A 187 -6.56 -7.60 13.59
C SER A 187 -5.97 -6.66 12.56
N PHE A 188 -4.74 -6.93 12.12
CA PHE A 188 -4.02 -6.10 11.17
C PHE A 188 -3.57 -6.95 9.98
N ARG A 189 -4.00 -6.56 8.79
CA ARG A 189 -3.44 -7.02 7.52
C ARG A 189 -2.51 -5.93 7.00
N VAL A 190 -1.22 -6.23 6.96
CA VAL A 190 -0.19 -5.24 6.63
C VAL A 190 0.36 -5.53 5.25
N ALA A 191 0.15 -4.62 4.32
CA ALA A 191 0.66 -4.70 2.96
C ALA A 191 2.18 -4.51 2.98
N CYS A 192 2.91 -5.59 2.64
CA CYS A 192 4.36 -5.64 2.66
C CYS A 192 4.88 -6.50 1.52
N ASP A 193 5.43 -5.87 0.50
CA ASP A 193 5.98 -6.53 -0.69
C ASP A 193 7.52 -6.65 -0.65
N VAL A 194 8.13 -6.37 0.51
CA VAL A 194 9.57 -6.54 0.73
C VAL A 194 9.86 -7.66 1.72
N THR A 195 10.95 -8.35 1.51
CA THR A 195 11.37 -9.50 2.35
C THR A 195 12.53 -9.17 3.30
N ASN A 196 12.98 -7.91 3.32
CA ASN A 196 14.10 -7.46 4.14
C ASN A 196 13.86 -7.74 5.63
N THR A 197 14.90 -8.22 6.29
CA THR A 197 14.92 -8.44 7.73
C THR A 197 15.12 -7.13 8.48
N LEU A 198 14.94 -7.15 9.81
CA LEU A 198 15.08 -5.93 10.62
C LEU A 198 16.51 -5.40 10.60
N CYS A 199 17.50 -6.27 10.73
CA CYS A 199 18.91 -5.95 10.91
C CYS A 199 19.81 -6.71 9.94
N GLY A 200 21.08 -6.28 9.86
CA GLY A 200 22.14 -6.91 9.06
C GLY A 200 22.28 -6.28 7.68
N GLU A 201 23.08 -6.92 6.82
CA GLU A 201 23.41 -6.40 5.49
C GLU A 201 22.16 -6.20 4.58
N GLN A 202 21.13 -7.02 4.78
CA GLN A 202 19.82 -6.90 4.11
C GLN A 202 18.76 -6.26 5.01
N GLY A 203 19.20 -5.67 6.12
CA GLY A 203 18.31 -5.01 7.09
C GLY A 203 17.80 -3.65 6.62
N CYS A 204 16.80 -3.15 7.33
CA CYS A 204 16.11 -1.92 6.93
C CYS A 204 17.02 -0.70 6.90
N SER A 205 17.98 -0.59 7.83
CA SER A 205 18.91 0.54 7.87
C SER A 205 19.87 0.52 6.68
N ALA A 206 20.39 -0.66 6.31
CA ALA A 206 21.32 -0.81 5.20
C ALA A 206 20.66 -0.54 3.85
N ILE A 207 19.48 -1.10 3.62
CA ILE A 207 18.82 -1.06 2.31
C ILE A 207 18.03 0.24 2.11
N PHE A 208 17.25 0.67 3.11
CA PHE A 208 16.35 1.81 2.96
C PHE A 208 16.82 3.09 3.67
N GLY A 209 17.88 3.01 4.49
CA GLY A 209 18.45 4.16 5.18
C GLY A 209 18.95 5.28 4.25
N PRO A 210 19.71 4.97 3.18
CA PRO A 210 20.27 5.99 2.29
C PRO A 210 19.22 6.93 1.70
N GLN A 211 18.08 6.42 1.20
CA GLN A 211 17.00 7.25 0.64
C GLN A 211 16.32 8.15 1.69
N LYS A 212 16.45 7.81 2.98
CA LYS A 212 15.94 8.58 4.13
C LYS A 212 16.96 9.56 4.68
N GLY A 213 18.13 9.70 4.03
CA GLY A 213 19.20 10.62 4.43
C GLY A 213 20.21 10.06 5.44
N ALA A 214 20.24 8.74 5.61
CA ALA A 214 21.22 8.12 6.51
C ALA A 214 22.63 8.09 5.90
N THR A 215 23.63 8.49 6.67
CA THR A 215 25.04 8.28 6.35
C THR A 215 25.48 6.85 6.68
N PRO A 216 26.62 6.36 6.17
CA PRO A 216 27.15 5.04 6.52
C PRO A 216 27.29 4.83 8.04
N ASP A 217 27.78 5.83 8.77
CA ASP A 217 27.92 5.77 10.25
C ASP A 217 26.55 5.66 10.94
N MET A 218 25.54 6.38 10.45
CA MET A 218 24.18 6.29 10.98
C MET A 218 23.61 4.89 10.73
N ILE A 219 23.83 4.31 9.55
CA ILE A 219 23.34 2.98 9.19
C ILE A 219 23.89 1.93 10.16
N GLU A 220 25.21 1.93 10.41
CA GLU A 220 25.83 0.99 11.33
C GLU A 220 25.31 1.16 12.77
N GLN A 221 25.11 2.39 13.23
CA GLN A 221 24.58 2.67 14.55
C GLN A 221 23.13 2.23 14.70
N MET A 222 22.27 2.60 13.74
CA MET A 222 20.84 2.23 13.75
C MET A 222 20.66 0.71 13.71
N ASP A 223 21.46 -0.01 12.94
CA ASP A 223 21.42 -1.47 12.88
C ASP A 223 21.70 -2.11 14.25
N LYS A 224 22.74 -1.63 14.95
CA LYS A 224 23.06 -2.07 16.32
C LYS A 224 21.94 -1.77 17.31
N TRP A 225 21.33 -0.59 17.23
CA TRP A 225 20.24 -0.20 18.11
C TRP A 225 18.95 -1.01 17.85
N LEU A 226 18.63 -1.27 16.59
CA LEU A 226 17.52 -2.14 16.21
C LEU A 226 17.75 -3.58 16.68
N ALA A 227 18.98 -4.08 16.59
CA ALA A 227 19.33 -5.41 17.10
C ALA A 227 19.16 -5.50 18.62
N HIS A 228 19.54 -4.45 19.36
CA HIS A 228 19.30 -4.36 20.81
C HIS A 228 17.81 -4.32 21.14
N TYR A 229 17.05 -3.45 20.46
CA TYR A 229 15.60 -3.37 20.60
C TYR A 229 14.91 -4.72 20.35
N ALA A 230 15.30 -5.42 19.27
CA ALA A 230 14.74 -6.72 18.94
C ALA A 230 15.05 -7.78 20.02
N ARG A 231 16.24 -7.74 20.63
CA ARG A 231 16.59 -8.62 21.74
C ARG A 231 15.70 -8.39 22.95
N LEU A 232 15.53 -7.13 23.37
CA LEU A 232 14.64 -6.78 24.50
C LEU A 232 13.17 -7.16 24.21
N THR A 233 12.73 -6.96 22.95
CA THR A 233 11.39 -7.38 22.51
C THR A 233 11.22 -8.89 22.63
N GLY A 234 12.20 -9.69 22.18
CA GLY A 234 12.17 -11.16 22.24
C GLY A 234 12.14 -11.72 23.66
N GLU A 235 12.72 -11.01 24.64
CA GLU A 235 12.66 -11.40 26.06
C GLU A 235 11.23 -11.32 26.61
N LYS A 236 10.40 -10.42 26.11
CA LYS A 236 9.02 -10.22 26.56
C LYS A 236 8.00 -10.89 25.63
N TYR A 237 8.23 -10.88 24.34
CA TYR A 237 7.33 -11.39 23.30
C TYR A 237 8.01 -12.50 22.50
N PRO A 238 7.79 -13.79 22.84
CA PRO A 238 8.49 -14.93 22.22
C PRO A 238 8.27 -15.07 20.70
N LYS A 239 7.21 -14.44 20.15
CA LYS A 239 6.95 -14.43 18.70
C LYS A 239 7.80 -13.43 17.92
N ALA A 240 8.55 -12.58 18.61
CA ALA A 240 9.39 -11.57 17.96
C ALA A 240 10.62 -12.24 17.31
N ASP A 241 10.64 -12.23 16.00
CA ASP A 241 11.77 -12.72 15.20
C ASP A 241 12.25 -11.61 14.25
N ARG A 242 13.43 -11.06 14.53
CA ARG A 242 14.06 -10.03 13.70
C ARG A 242 14.49 -10.51 12.31
N ASN A 243 14.57 -11.83 12.11
CA ASN A 243 15.00 -12.45 10.86
C ASN A 243 13.81 -12.86 9.97
N GLN A 244 12.58 -12.72 10.46
CA GLN A 244 11.39 -12.97 9.65
C GLN A 244 11.33 -11.99 8.48
N ALA A 245 10.97 -12.50 7.30
CA ALA A 245 10.79 -11.68 6.10
C ALA A 245 9.79 -10.55 6.33
N GLY A 246 10.12 -9.33 5.87
CA GLY A 246 9.28 -8.14 6.00
C GLY A 246 9.43 -7.38 7.32
N THR A 247 10.18 -7.90 8.32
CA THR A 247 10.40 -7.19 9.59
C THR A 247 11.14 -5.88 9.42
N GLY A 248 11.97 -5.74 8.37
CA GLY A 248 12.63 -4.50 8.00
C GLY A 248 11.74 -3.48 7.27
N ALA A 249 10.55 -3.88 6.83
CA ALA A 249 9.67 -2.96 6.11
C ALA A 249 9.40 -1.69 6.92
N ALA A 250 9.39 -0.54 6.23
CA ALA A 250 9.14 0.77 6.82
C ALA A 250 10.05 1.10 8.02
N GLY A 251 11.34 0.75 7.94
CA GLY A 251 12.31 1.05 9.00
C GLY A 251 12.06 0.29 10.30
N GLY A 252 11.54 -0.93 10.20
CA GLY A 252 11.22 -1.82 11.31
C GLY A 252 9.78 -1.75 11.81
N LEU A 253 8.91 -0.98 11.15
CA LEU A 253 7.49 -0.95 11.50
C LEU A 253 6.85 -2.35 11.31
N GLY A 254 7.27 -3.12 10.28
CA GLY A 254 6.87 -4.51 10.09
C GLY A 254 7.19 -5.39 11.29
N PHE A 255 8.38 -5.23 11.92
CA PHE A 255 8.74 -5.93 13.15
C PHE A 255 7.84 -5.55 14.31
N ALA A 256 7.52 -4.26 14.48
CA ALA A 256 6.62 -3.81 15.53
C ALA A 256 5.23 -4.42 15.38
N PHE A 257 4.64 -4.40 14.20
CA PHE A 257 3.34 -5.03 13.95
C PHE A 257 3.36 -6.52 14.30
N LEU A 258 4.32 -7.28 13.79
CA LEU A 258 4.41 -8.73 14.03
C LEU A 258 4.64 -9.09 15.50
N SER A 259 5.45 -8.29 16.19
CA SER A 259 5.85 -8.60 17.57
C SER A 259 4.81 -8.21 18.62
N TYR A 260 4.11 -7.10 18.42
CA TYR A 260 3.27 -6.47 19.45
C TYR A 260 1.77 -6.54 19.18
N THR A 261 1.36 -6.93 17.96
CA THR A 261 -0.06 -6.97 17.57
C THR A 261 -0.43 -8.33 16.97
N ASN A 262 -1.71 -8.51 16.58
CA ASN A 262 -2.16 -9.68 15.82
C ASN A 262 -2.02 -9.45 14.31
N ALA A 263 -0.89 -8.90 13.89
CA ALA A 263 -0.64 -8.58 12.50
C ALA A 263 -0.17 -9.78 11.69
N VAL A 264 -0.58 -9.78 10.41
CA VAL A 264 -0.04 -10.63 9.36
C VAL A 264 0.51 -9.74 8.25
N LEU A 265 1.75 -9.99 7.80
CA LEU A 265 2.32 -9.34 6.62
C LEU A 265 1.92 -10.15 5.39
N GLU A 266 1.33 -9.47 4.41
CA GLU A 266 0.87 -10.10 3.17
C GLU A 266 1.19 -9.18 2.00
N SER A 267 1.22 -9.72 0.79
CA SER A 267 1.32 -8.90 -0.42
C SER A 267 0.15 -7.92 -0.51
N GLY A 268 0.44 -6.65 -0.82
CA GLY A 268 -0.56 -5.60 -0.94
C GLY A 268 -1.67 -5.97 -1.92
N ILE A 269 -1.30 -6.49 -3.10
CA ILE A 269 -2.28 -6.91 -4.10
C ILE A 269 -3.18 -8.06 -3.59
N LYS A 270 -2.64 -9.03 -2.86
CA LYS A 270 -3.45 -10.13 -2.30
C LYS A 270 -4.52 -9.60 -1.36
N ILE A 271 -4.16 -8.70 -0.45
CA ILE A 271 -5.12 -8.07 0.48
C ILE A 271 -6.25 -7.41 -0.32
N ILE A 272 -5.90 -6.62 -1.32
CA ILE A 272 -6.87 -5.84 -2.11
C ILE A 272 -7.81 -6.74 -2.91
N LEU A 273 -7.30 -7.77 -3.56
CA LEU A 273 -8.10 -8.72 -4.33
C LEU A 273 -9.12 -9.46 -3.45
N GLU A 274 -8.73 -9.83 -2.24
CA GLU A 274 -9.59 -10.49 -1.26
C GLU A 274 -10.65 -9.52 -0.69
N GLU A 275 -10.23 -8.35 -0.20
CA GLU A 275 -11.14 -7.34 0.38
C GLU A 275 -12.15 -6.81 -0.62
N THR A 276 -11.75 -6.62 -1.88
CA THR A 276 -12.67 -6.23 -2.94
C THR A 276 -13.55 -7.37 -3.44
N ARG A 277 -13.32 -8.60 -2.96
CA ARG A 277 -14.00 -9.83 -3.37
C ARG A 277 -13.98 -10.03 -4.89
N LEU A 278 -12.87 -9.63 -5.53
CA LEU A 278 -12.75 -9.61 -6.99
C LEU A 278 -13.07 -10.97 -7.60
N GLU A 279 -12.65 -12.06 -6.97
CA GLU A 279 -12.87 -13.42 -7.45
C GLU A 279 -14.34 -13.75 -7.69
N GLU A 280 -15.25 -13.26 -6.86
CA GLU A 280 -16.69 -13.49 -7.00
C GLU A 280 -17.24 -12.85 -8.28
N TYR A 281 -16.78 -11.63 -8.59
CA TYR A 281 -17.20 -10.91 -9.80
C TYR A 281 -16.59 -11.55 -11.05
N VAL A 282 -15.33 -11.94 -11.00
CA VAL A 282 -14.61 -12.59 -12.10
C VAL A 282 -15.27 -13.91 -12.49
N LYS A 283 -15.71 -14.71 -11.54
CA LYS A 283 -16.46 -15.97 -11.84
C LYS A 283 -17.63 -15.75 -12.79
N ALA A 284 -18.37 -14.68 -12.60
CA ALA A 284 -19.58 -14.36 -13.37
C ALA A 284 -19.31 -13.55 -14.64
N ALA A 285 -18.07 -13.08 -14.85
CA ALA A 285 -17.70 -12.26 -15.99
C ALA A 285 -17.56 -13.06 -17.29
N ASP A 286 -17.79 -12.41 -18.41
CA ASP A 286 -17.42 -12.89 -19.74
C ASP A 286 -16.00 -12.45 -20.11
N LEU A 287 -15.62 -11.24 -19.67
CA LEU A 287 -14.34 -10.60 -19.93
C LEU A 287 -13.85 -9.85 -18.69
N VAL A 288 -12.55 -9.86 -18.46
CA VAL A 288 -11.89 -9.09 -17.41
C VAL A 288 -10.99 -8.03 -18.05
N VAL A 289 -11.09 -6.81 -17.55
CA VAL A 289 -10.23 -5.68 -17.95
C VAL A 289 -9.39 -5.28 -16.76
N THR A 290 -8.09 -5.16 -16.98
CA THR A 290 -7.11 -4.71 -15.98
C THR A 290 -6.17 -3.67 -16.57
N GLY A 291 -5.17 -3.23 -15.83
CA GLY A 291 -4.14 -2.30 -16.30
C GLY A 291 -3.48 -1.51 -15.18
N GLU A 292 -2.53 -0.69 -15.58
CA GLU A 292 -1.77 0.22 -14.70
C GLU A 292 -1.12 1.34 -15.54
N GLY A 293 -0.41 2.27 -14.88
CA GLY A 293 0.23 3.40 -15.55
C GLY A 293 1.27 2.97 -16.59
N ARG A 294 2.03 1.90 -16.36
CA ARG A 294 3.04 1.37 -17.29
C ARG A 294 3.17 -0.14 -17.15
N LEU A 295 2.95 -0.85 -18.27
CA LEU A 295 3.25 -2.27 -18.36
C LEU A 295 4.71 -2.49 -18.77
N ASP A 296 5.44 -3.25 -17.97
CA ASP A 296 6.86 -3.60 -18.16
C ASP A 296 7.17 -4.96 -17.52
N ALA A 297 8.45 -5.39 -17.56
CA ALA A 297 8.89 -6.63 -16.93
C ALA A 297 8.64 -6.66 -15.40
N GLN A 298 8.51 -5.52 -14.72
CA GLN A 298 8.20 -5.49 -13.29
C GLN A 298 6.73 -5.83 -13.03
N THR A 299 5.85 -5.62 -14.01
CA THR A 299 4.43 -5.98 -13.89
C THR A 299 4.26 -7.47 -13.57
N VAL A 300 5.05 -8.35 -14.21
CA VAL A 300 5.00 -9.81 -13.99
C VAL A 300 5.57 -10.26 -12.64
N MET A 301 6.22 -9.38 -11.90
CA MET A 301 6.75 -9.65 -10.55
C MET A 301 5.69 -9.56 -9.45
N GLY A 302 4.41 -9.72 -9.78
CA GLY A 302 3.31 -9.77 -8.81
C GLY A 302 2.59 -8.45 -8.60
N LYS A 303 2.69 -7.50 -9.56
CA LYS A 303 1.88 -6.29 -9.53
C LYS A 303 0.39 -6.55 -9.80
N ALA A 304 -0.41 -5.54 -9.57
CA ALA A 304 -1.87 -5.59 -9.62
C ALA A 304 -2.46 -6.23 -10.89
N PRO A 305 -2.02 -5.92 -12.13
CA PRO A 305 -2.58 -6.52 -13.32
C PRO A 305 -2.39 -8.04 -13.40
N ILE A 306 -1.28 -8.55 -12.90
CA ILE A 306 -1.00 -10.00 -12.90
C ILE A 306 -1.84 -10.72 -11.86
N GLY A 307 -2.02 -10.15 -10.66
CA GLY A 307 -2.91 -10.73 -9.65
C GLY A 307 -4.35 -10.86 -10.16
N VAL A 308 -4.84 -9.87 -10.91
CA VAL A 308 -6.14 -9.94 -11.58
C VAL A 308 -6.18 -11.03 -12.65
N ALA A 309 -5.12 -11.12 -13.47
CA ALA A 309 -5.02 -12.12 -14.53
C ALA A 309 -4.98 -13.55 -13.97
N GLU A 310 -4.26 -13.80 -12.89
CA GLU A 310 -4.22 -15.11 -12.21
C GLU A 310 -5.61 -15.55 -11.75
N ILE A 311 -6.36 -14.66 -11.10
CA ILE A 311 -7.75 -14.95 -10.72
C ILE A 311 -8.61 -15.25 -11.96
N ALA A 312 -8.48 -14.44 -13.01
CA ALA A 312 -9.25 -14.63 -14.23
C ALA A 312 -8.94 -15.98 -14.90
N LYS A 313 -7.67 -16.36 -15.00
CA LYS A 313 -7.23 -17.63 -15.59
C LYS A 313 -7.68 -18.85 -14.79
N LYS A 314 -7.77 -18.75 -13.47
CA LYS A 314 -8.36 -19.79 -12.62
C LYS A 314 -9.77 -20.18 -13.06
N TYR A 315 -10.53 -19.22 -13.64
CA TYR A 315 -11.89 -19.42 -14.14
C TYR A 315 -12.00 -19.42 -15.67
N GLY A 316 -10.88 -19.57 -16.39
CA GLY A 316 -10.84 -19.61 -17.85
C GLY A 316 -11.29 -18.31 -18.54
N LYS A 317 -11.22 -17.17 -17.84
CA LYS A 317 -11.66 -15.89 -18.37
C LYS A 317 -10.59 -15.25 -19.25
N LYS A 318 -11.02 -14.47 -20.23
CA LYS A 318 -10.13 -13.62 -21.04
C LYS A 318 -9.81 -12.35 -20.31
N VAL A 319 -8.56 -11.87 -20.49
CA VAL A 319 -8.03 -10.67 -19.82
C VAL A 319 -7.45 -9.71 -20.84
N ILE A 320 -7.94 -8.49 -20.84
CA ILE A 320 -7.38 -7.37 -21.61
C ILE A 320 -6.83 -6.33 -20.65
N ALA A 321 -5.63 -5.81 -20.94
CA ALA A 321 -5.05 -4.73 -20.16
C ALA A 321 -4.99 -3.42 -20.96
N PHE A 322 -5.30 -2.30 -20.27
CA PHE A 322 -5.05 -0.95 -20.76
C PHE A 322 -3.98 -0.29 -19.90
N SER A 323 -3.07 0.44 -20.52
CA SER A 323 -1.94 1.05 -19.81
C SER A 323 -1.63 2.44 -20.36
N GLY A 324 -1.14 3.32 -19.49
CA GLY A 324 -0.62 4.64 -19.91
C GLY A 324 0.43 4.50 -20.99
N CYS A 325 1.43 3.64 -20.77
CA CYS A 325 2.42 3.27 -21.76
C CYS A 325 2.85 1.80 -21.60
N VAL A 326 3.54 1.28 -22.60
CA VAL A 326 4.09 -0.07 -22.58
C VAL A 326 5.56 -0.03 -23.00
N THR A 327 6.38 -0.88 -22.42
CA THR A 327 7.79 -1.07 -22.81
C THR A 327 7.93 -2.32 -23.68
N GLU A 328 9.09 -2.51 -24.29
CA GLU A 328 9.35 -3.64 -25.17
C GLU A 328 9.18 -4.99 -24.45
N ASP A 329 9.56 -5.04 -23.17
CA ASP A 329 9.46 -6.22 -22.31
C ASP A 329 8.07 -6.48 -21.72
N ALA A 330 7.08 -5.62 -21.99
CA ALA A 330 5.67 -5.84 -21.61
C ALA A 330 5.07 -7.11 -22.25
N VAL A 331 5.71 -7.65 -23.32
CA VAL A 331 5.31 -8.91 -23.95
C VAL A 331 5.26 -10.08 -22.96
N GLU A 332 6.05 -10.03 -21.88
CA GLU A 332 6.02 -11.04 -20.83
C GLU A 332 4.65 -11.12 -20.13
N CYS A 333 3.89 -10.05 -20.11
CA CYS A 333 2.52 -10.06 -19.54
C CYS A 333 1.61 -11.07 -20.26
N ASN A 334 1.83 -11.34 -21.53
CA ASN A 334 1.06 -12.36 -22.27
C ASN A 334 1.34 -13.77 -21.75
N ASN A 335 2.57 -14.06 -21.33
CA ASN A 335 2.94 -15.33 -20.73
C ASN A 335 2.38 -15.52 -19.31
N HIS A 336 1.92 -14.42 -18.69
CA HIS A 336 1.41 -14.36 -17.31
C HIS A 336 -0.11 -14.10 -17.23
N GLY A 337 -0.85 -14.43 -18.29
CA GLY A 337 -2.30 -14.48 -18.27
C GLY A 337 -3.04 -13.25 -18.79
N ILE A 338 -2.35 -12.22 -19.26
CA ILE A 338 -2.96 -11.11 -19.99
C ILE A 338 -3.03 -11.52 -21.48
N ASP A 339 -4.24 -11.73 -22.03
CA ASP A 339 -4.39 -12.18 -23.41
C ASP A 339 -4.02 -11.10 -24.43
N ALA A 340 -4.28 -9.81 -24.11
CA ALA A 340 -3.90 -8.67 -24.95
C ALA A 340 -3.73 -7.41 -24.10
N TYR A 341 -2.86 -6.51 -24.51
CA TYR A 341 -2.67 -5.22 -23.85
C TYR A 341 -2.57 -4.08 -24.86
N PHE A 342 -3.02 -2.89 -24.46
CA PHE A 342 -3.11 -1.72 -25.32
C PHE A 342 -2.65 -0.45 -24.56
N PRO A 343 -1.67 0.31 -25.12
CA PRO A 343 -1.38 1.63 -24.59
C PRO A 343 -2.52 2.60 -24.94
N ILE A 344 -2.82 3.52 -24.02
CA ILE A 344 -3.86 4.53 -24.26
C ILE A 344 -3.34 5.76 -25.01
N LEU A 345 -2.03 5.94 -25.13
CA LEU A 345 -1.44 7.02 -25.91
C LEU A 345 -1.72 6.80 -27.40
N ARG A 346 -2.43 7.73 -28.02
CA ARG A 346 -2.91 7.63 -29.40
C ARG A 346 -2.10 8.44 -30.41
N SER A 347 -1.24 9.31 -29.91
CA SER A 347 -0.35 10.17 -30.70
C SER A 347 0.93 10.45 -29.94
N VAL A 348 1.92 10.98 -30.62
CA VAL A 348 3.13 11.50 -29.97
C VAL A 348 2.77 12.81 -29.29
N VAL A 349 2.92 12.86 -27.99
CA VAL A 349 2.61 14.02 -27.13
C VAL A 349 3.72 14.23 -26.12
N SER A 350 3.78 15.40 -25.50
CA SER A 350 4.68 15.66 -24.37
C SER A 350 4.27 14.81 -23.14
N LEU A 351 5.20 14.61 -22.20
CA LEU A 351 4.89 13.93 -20.95
C LEU A 351 3.80 14.70 -20.16
N GLU A 352 3.85 16.02 -20.15
CA GLU A 352 2.86 16.87 -19.49
C GLU A 352 1.46 16.65 -20.06
N GLU A 353 1.32 16.63 -21.39
CA GLU A 353 0.04 16.36 -22.07
C GLU A 353 -0.45 14.92 -21.82
N ALA A 354 0.47 13.95 -21.78
CA ALA A 354 0.13 12.54 -21.48
C ALA A 354 -0.36 12.35 -20.05
N MET A 355 0.18 13.12 -19.10
CA MET A 355 -0.14 13.05 -17.67
C MET A 355 -1.35 13.92 -17.29
N ASP A 356 -1.82 14.80 -18.18
CA ASP A 356 -3.05 15.56 -17.94
C ASP A 356 -4.25 14.61 -17.80
N SER A 357 -4.98 14.71 -16.69
CA SER A 357 -6.06 13.78 -16.35
C SER A 357 -7.20 13.78 -17.38
N LYS A 358 -7.51 14.90 -18.00
CA LYS A 358 -8.57 14.99 -19.01
C LYS A 358 -8.14 14.30 -20.29
N ASN A 359 -6.87 14.47 -20.70
CA ASN A 359 -6.30 13.81 -21.86
C ASN A 359 -6.19 12.30 -21.64
N ALA A 360 -5.69 11.88 -20.47
CA ALA A 360 -5.58 10.47 -20.10
C ALA A 360 -6.97 9.78 -20.09
N ARG A 361 -7.98 10.42 -19.50
CA ARG A 361 -9.36 9.91 -19.48
C ARG A 361 -9.93 9.79 -20.89
N LYS A 362 -9.80 10.83 -21.71
CA LYS A 362 -10.24 10.81 -23.10
C LYS A 362 -9.57 9.69 -23.90
N ASN A 363 -8.28 9.57 -23.79
CA ASN A 363 -7.49 8.54 -24.48
C ASN A 363 -7.93 7.14 -24.04
N MET A 364 -8.16 6.90 -22.74
CA MET A 364 -8.67 5.64 -22.21
C MET A 364 -10.02 5.30 -22.84
N VAL A 365 -11.00 6.20 -22.77
CA VAL A 365 -12.35 6.00 -23.34
C VAL A 365 -12.27 5.64 -24.82
N GLU A 366 -11.52 6.41 -25.62
CA GLU A 366 -11.43 6.25 -27.06
C GLU A 366 -10.67 4.96 -27.46
N THR A 367 -9.64 4.57 -26.70
CA THR A 367 -8.90 3.32 -26.95
C THR A 367 -9.78 2.11 -26.62
N VAL A 368 -10.43 2.12 -25.47
CA VAL A 368 -11.37 1.07 -25.06
C VAL A 368 -12.50 0.93 -26.09
N GLU A 369 -13.08 2.03 -26.56
CA GLU A 369 -14.10 2.02 -27.60
C GLU A 369 -13.64 1.25 -28.84
N GLN A 370 -12.40 1.53 -29.34
CA GLN A 370 -11.91 0.84 -30.55
C GLN A 370 -11.65 -0.65 -30.32
N VAL A 371 -11.11 -1.03 -29.16
CA VAL A 371 -10.89 -2.43 -28.81
C VAL A 371 -12.23 -3.17 -28.71
N PHE A 372 -13.25 -2.58 -28.09
CA PHE A 372 -14.55 -3.20 -27.98
C PHE A 372 -15.33 -3.21 -29.31
N ARG A 373 -15.08 -2.28 -30.23
CA ARG A 373 -15.56 -2.38 -31.63
C ARG A 373 -14.97 -3.59 -32.32
N LEU A 374 -13.68 -3.88 -32.12
CA LEU A 374 -13.04 -5.08 -32.66
C LEU A 374 -13.68 -6.36 -32.09
N ILE A 375 -13.89 -6.42 -30.76
CA ILE A 375 -14.55 -7.55 -30.11
C ILE A 375 -15.95 -7.78 -30.71
N LYS A 376 -16.70 -6.72 -30.94
CA LYS A 376 -18.06 -6.80 -31.50
C LYS A 376 -18.12 -7.42 -32.90
N ILE A 377 -17.05 -7.29 -33.70
CA ILE A 377 -16.99 -7.91 -35.03
C ILE A 377 -16.98 -9.43 -34.94
N TYR A 378 -16.41 -10.01 -33.88
CA TYR A 378 -16.29 -11.46 -33.69
C TYR A 378 -17.43 -12.07 -32.85
N GLU A 379 -18.33 -11.26 -32.27
CA GLU A 379 -19.52 -11.73 -31.58
C GLU A 379 -20.73 -11.88 -32.50
N GLN A 380 -20.63 -11.41 -33.77
CA GLN A 380 -21.62 -11.59 -34.83
C GLN A 380 -21.39 -12.89 -35.61
#